data_55d1a14a5f86986ec4f439df7668d163
#
_entry.id   55d1a14a5f86986ec4f439df7668d163
#
_cell.length_a   1.000
_cell.length_b   1.000
_cell.length_c   1.000
_cell.angle_alpha   90.00
_cell.angle_beta   90.00
_cell.angle_gamma   90.00
#
_symmetry.space_group_name_H-M   'P 1'
#
loop_
_entity.id
_entity.type
_entity.pdbx_description
1 polymer ?
#
loop_
_entity_poly.entity_id
_entity_poly.type
_entity_poly.pdbx_seq_one_letter_code
_entity_poly.pdbx_strand_id
1 'polypeptide(L)'
;MIENPIKQEAVSEPNPVHTTTRALAFSAPSGAGKTTLVRRLMAERNDLAFSVSATNRPLRGDEVNGEDYHFFSTEVFLAKVEAGDFLEWEEVYPGRYYGTLKSEIDRHWTAGRHILFDVDVVGGLRLKELLGDRLLAIFVRPPSLEVLGARLRGRGTDSEEDVERRLAKAETEMALAPGFDLELVNDDLDRATAELLGKAQKFLVTGTMQVE
;
A
#
# COMPACT_ATOMS: atom_id res chain seq x y z
N MET A 1 13.11 64.23 -15.94
CA MET A 1 13.66 63.01 -15.34
C MET A 1 12.72 62.64 -14.23
N ILE A 2 11.92 61.60 -14.46
CA ILE A 2 10.98 61.08 -13.51
C ILE A 2 11.44 59.65 -13.26
N GLU A 3 12.01 59.40 -12.08
CA GLU A 3 12.41 58.08 -11.62
C GLU A 3 11.19 57.30 -11.24
N ASN A 4 11.04 56.13 -11.84
CA ASN A 4 10.00 55.16 -11.57
C ASN A 4 10.54 54.19 -10.51
N PRO A 5 9.91 54.08 -9.29
CA PRO A 5 10.39 53.13 -8.30
C PRO A 5 9.90 51.72 -8.69
N ILE A 6 10.88 50.85 -8.94
CA ILE A 6 10.67 49.41 -9.12
C ILE A 6 10.06 48.87 -7.80
N LYS A 7 8.81 48.47 -7.85
CA LYS A 7 8.17 47.68 -6.79
C LYS A 7 8.87 46.32 -6.75
N GLN A 8 9.63 46.08 -5.70
CA GLN A 8 10.05 44.74 -5.34
C GLN A 8 8.80 43.93 -4.98
N GLU A 9 8.42 43.01 -5.86
CA GLU A 9 7.48 41.98 -5.50
C GLU A 9 8.09 41.11 -4.40
N ALA A 10 7.40 41.07 -3.26
CA ALA A 10 7.76 40.20 -2.16
C ALA A 10 7.69 38.75 -2.65
N VAL A 11 8.86 38.13 -2.73
CA VAL A 11 8.97 36.67 -2.90
C VAL A 11 8.28 36.09 -1.67
N SER A 12 7.09 35.50 -1.85
CA SER A 12 6.42 34.77 -0.80
C SER A 12 7.31 33.63 -0.38
N GLU A 13 7.74 33.64 0.88
CA GLU A 13 8.45 32.53 1.49
C GLU A 13 7.62 31.26 1.30
N PRO A 14 8.24 30.12 0.93
CA PRO A 14 7.49 28.87 0.84
C PRO A 14 6.99 28.52 2.23
N ASN A 15 5.68 28.40 2.33
CA ASN A 15 4.94 28.03 3.53
C ASN A 15 5.55 26.74 4.12
N PRO A 16 6.09 26.69 5.35
CA PRO A 16 6.66 25.49 5.93
C PRO A 16 5.55 24.60 6.47
N VAL A 17 4.77 23.98 5.59
CA VAL A 17 3.95 22.83 5.95
C VAL A 17 4.78 21.58 5.68
N HIS A 18 5.84 21.40 6.44
CA HIS A 18 6.48 20.11 6.59
C HIS A 18 5.72 19.27 7.63
N THR A 19 4.48 18.96 7.37
CA THR A 19 3.92 17.73 7.92
C THR A 19 4.72 16.60 7.27
N THR A 20 5.50 15.88 8.07
CA THR A 20 6.28 14.76 7.57
C THR A 20 5.33 13.77 6.92
N THR A 21 5.33 13.68 5.59
CA THR A 21 4.52 12.73 4.85
C THR A 21 4.91 11.31 5.25
N ARG A 22 3.91 10.45 5.47
CA ARG A 22 4.08 9.07 5.94
C ARG A 22 3.37 8.11 5.01
N ALA A 23 3.57 6.84 5.26
CA ALA A 23 2.99 5.78 4.46
C ALA A 23 2.34 4.70 5.32
N LEU A 24 1.33 4.04 4.75
CA LEU A 24 0.69 2.85 5.30
C LEU A 24 0.88 1.73 4.28
N ALA A 25 1.40 0.58 4.68
CA ALA A 25 1.47 -0.60 3.82
C ALA A 25 0.51 -1.68 4.34
N PHE A 26 -0.35 -2.17 3.49
CA PHE A 26 -1.30 -3.22 3.80
C PHE A 26 -0.88 -4.52 3.12
N SER A 27 -0.77 -5.57 3.92
CA SER A 27 -0.55 -6.94 3.44
C SER A 27 -1.55 -7.89 4.08
N ALA A 28 -1.92 -8.93 3.37
CA ALA A 28 -2.87 -9.92 3.85
C ALA A 28 -2.88 -11.17 2.99
N PRO A 29 -3.26 -12.32 3.52
CA PRO A 29 -3.66 -13.45 2.71
C PRO A 29 -4.87 -13.11 1.83
N SER A 30 -4.89 -13.71 0.63
CA SER A 30 -6.03 -13.54 -0.28
C SER A 30 -7.34 -13.97 0.39
N GLY A 31 -8.33 -13.09 0.44
CA GLY A 31 -9.60 -13.35 1.11
C GLY A 31 -9.72 -12.83 2.54
N ALA A 32 -8.66 -12.26 3.13
CA ALA A 32 -8.70 -11.70 4.48
C ALA A 32 -9.52 -10.40 4.61
N GLY A 33 -9.90 -9.75 3.49
CA GLY A 33 -10.70 -8.51 3.48
C GLY A 33 -9.90 -7.22 3.38
N LYS A 34 -8.61 -7.29 3.02
CA LYS A 34 -7.71 -6.14 2.85
C LYS A 34 -8.32 -5.02 2.00
N THR A 35 -8.76 -5.33 0.78
CA THR A 35 -9.32 -4.35 -0.17
C THR A 35 -10.51 -3.59 0.41
N THR A 36 -11.37 -4.24 1.19
CA THR A 36 -12.53 -3.61 1.83
C THR A 36 -12.08 -2.60 2.89
N LEU A 37 -11.12 -2.98 3.74
CA LEU A 37 -10.56 -2.10 4.77
C LEU A 37 -9.83 -0.90 4.16
N VAL A 38 -9.01 -1.15 3.13
CA VAL A 38 -8.31 -0.09 2.37
C VAL A 38 -9.30 0.91 1.79
N ARG A 39 -10.37 0.44 1.13
CA ARG A 39 -11.40 1.32 0.56
C ARG A 39 -12.11 2.16 1.63
N ARG A 40 -12.45 1.56 2.78
CA ARG A 40 -13.07 2.30 3.90
C ARG A 40 -12.12 3.38 4.44
N LEU A 41 -10.85 3.06 4.65
CA LEU A 41 -9.87 4.03 5.10
C LEU A 41 -9.70 5.18 4.10
N MET A 42 -9.59 4.87 2.81
CA MET A 42 -9.48 5.88 1.74
C MET A 42 -10.71 6.79 1.64
N ALA A 43 -11.91 6.27 1.93
CA ALA A 43 -13.14 7.07 1.94
C ALA A 43 -13.19 8.09 3.08
N GLU A 44 -12.54 7.80 4.21
CA GLU A 44 -12.51 8.68 5.39
C GLU A 44 -11.33 9.67 5.38
N ARG A 45 -10.37 9.54 4.44
CA ARG A 45 -9.14 10.33 4.45
C ARG A 45 -8.75 10.87 3.08
N ASN A 46 -9.00 12.15 2.89
CA ASN A 46 -8.68 12.86 1.64
C ASN A 46 -7.17 13.18 1.48
N ASP A 47 -6.39 13.05 2.55
CA ASP A 47 -4.94 13.29 2.58
C ASP A 47 -4.11 12.04 2.25
N LEU A 48 -4.77 10.89 2.06
CA LEU A 48 -4.16 9.66 1.56
C LEU A 48 -4.19 9.60 0.03
N ALA A 49 -3.12 9.07 -0.55
CA ALA A 49 -3.02 8.71 -1.96
C ALA A 49 -2.74 7.22 -2.08
N PHE A 50 -3.42 6.55 -2.99
CA PHE A 50 -3.11 5.16 -3.32
C PHE A 50 -1.88 5.11 -4.22
N SER A 51 -0.89 4.28 -3.88
CA SER A 51 0.26 4.02 -4.72
C SER A 51 -0.10 2.99 -5.78
N VAL A 52 -0.05 3.39 -7.04
CA VAL A 52 -0.31 2.48 -8.16
C VAL A 52 0.93 1.63 -8.39
N SER A 53 0.81 0.32 -8.12
CA SER A 53 1.91 -0.63 -8.34
C SER A 53 2.15 -0.88 -9.83
N ALA A 54 3.37 -1.26 -10.17
CA ALA A 54 3.72 -1.71 -11.51
C ALA A 54 3.68 -3.24 -11.61
N THR A 55 3.36 -3.76 -12.79
CA THR A 55 3.39 -5.20 -13.07
C THR A 55 3.65 -5.47 -14.55
N ASN A 56 4.16 -6.67 -14.86
CA ASN A 56 4.30 -7.16 -16.24
C ASN A 56 3.21 -8.16 -16.66
N ARG A 57 2.21 -8.42 -15.80
CA ARG A 57 1.09 -9.23 -16.24
C ARG A 57 0.19 -8.47 -17.22
N PRO A 58 -0.51 -9.16 -18.11
CA PRO A 58 -1.52 -8.51 -18.95
C PRO A 58 -2.68 -7.96 -18.08
N LEU A 59 -3.35 -6.95 -18.63
CA LEU A 59 -4.59 -6.41 -18.07
C LEU A 59 -5.66 -7.51 -17.97
N ARG A 60 -6.56 -7.37 -17.01
CA ARG A 60 -7.69 -8.27 -16.80
C ARG A 60 -8.98 -7.46 -16.81
N GLY A 61 -9.97 -7.92 -17.59
CA GLY A 61 -11.27 -7.25 -17.65
C GLY A 61 -11.16 -5.77 -17.97
N ASP A 62 -11.73 -4.94 -17.12
CA ASP A 62 -11.82 -3.49 -17.31
C ASP A 62 -10.70 -2.71 -16.59
N GLU A 63 -9.60 -3.38 -16.22
CA GLU A 63 -8.46 -2.71 -15.58
C GLU A 63 -7.88 -1.60 -16.47
N VAL A 64 -7.52 -0.47 -15.87
CA VAL A 64 -6.99 0.72 -16.55
C VAL A 64 -5.53 0.94 -16.19
N ASN A 65 -4.69 1.10 -17.23
CA ASN A 65 -3.28 1.40 -17.05
C ASN A 65 -3.07 2.76 -16.39
N GLY A 66 -2.29 2.79 -15.31
CA GLY A 66 -2.02 3.98 -14.52
C GLY A 66 -3.06 4.28 -13.43
N GLU A 67 -4.13 3.48 -13.34
CA GLU A 67 -5.14 3.54 -12.28
C GLU A 67 -5.11 2.28 -11.40
N ASP A 68 -5.27 1.10 -12.01
CA ASP A 68 -5.21 -0.17 -11.29
C ASP A 68 -3.77 -0.64 -11.09
N TYR A 69 -3.00 -0.60 -12.18
CA TYR A 69 -1.55 -0.86 -12.23
C TYR A 69 -0.89 -0.05 -13.35
N HIS A 70 0.42 0.18 -13.22
CA HIS A 70 1.27 0.49 -14.36
C HIS A 70 1.63 -0.81 -15.06
N PHE A 71 1.01 -1.10 -16.20
CA PHE A 71 1.25 -2.33 -16.96
C PHE A 71 2.42 -2.13 -17.93
N PHE A 72 3.47 -2.91 -17.76
CA PHE A 72 4.64 -2.91 -18.61
C PHE A 72 4.80 -4.26 -19.33
N SER A 73 5.56 -4.28 -20.44
CA SER A 73 6.09 -5.56 -20.92
C SER A 73 7.18 -6.07 -19.97
N THR A 74 7.52 -7.36 -20.05
CA THR A 74 8.59 -7.93 -19.21
C THR A 74 9.92 -7.20 -19.44
N GLU A 75 10.24 -6.91 -20.69
CA GLU A 75 11.48 -6.22 -21.08
C GLU A 75 11.53 -4.80 -20.48
N VAL A 76 10.42 -4.05 -20.55
CA VAL A 76 10.34 -2.70 -19.98
C VAL A 76 10.41 -2.75 -18.46
N PHE A 77 9.75 -3.72 -17.82
CA PHE A 77 9.82 -3.88 -16.36
C PHE A 77 11.26 -4.14 -15.91
N LEU A 78 11.95 -5.09 -16.54
CA LEU A 78 13.33 -5.43 -16.19
C LEU A 78 14.31 -4.29 -16.49
N ALA A 79 14.14 -3.55 -17.60
CA ALA A 79 14.92 -2.36 -17.87
C ALA A 79 14.77 -1.29 -16.79
N LYS A 80 13.54 -1.12 -16.23
CA LYS A 80 13.28 -0.22 -15.10
C LYS A 80 13.90 -0.72 -13.80
N VAL A 81 13.99 -2.04 -13.59
CA VAL A 81 14.74 -2.62 -12.47
C VAL A 81 16.22 -2.27 -12.58
N GLU A 82 16.83 -2.48 -13.75
CA GLU A 82 18.23 -2.14 -14.01
C GLU A 82 18.53 -0.65 -13.86
N ALA A 83 17.59 0.21 -14.26
CA ALA A 83 17.67 1.67 -14.09
C ALA A 83 17.51 2.12 -12.62
N GLY A 84 17.09 1.22 -11.72
CA GLY A 84 16.85 1.54 -10.32
C GLY A 84 15.59 2.38 -10.09
N ASP A 85 14.60 2.32 -10.99
CA ASP A 85 13.35 3.08 -10.92
C ASP A 85 12.40 2.59 -9.82
N PHE A 86 12.58 1.35 -9.36
CA PHE A 86 11.74 0.77 -8.30
C PHE A 86 12.29 1.05 -6.90
N LEU A 87 11.38 1.32 -5.96
CA LEU A 87 11.70 1.29 -4.53
C LEU A 87 11.88 -0.15 -4.06
N GLU A 88 10.95 -1.02 -4.44
CA GLU A 88 10.98 -2.46 -4.25
C GLU A 88 10.32 -3.15 -5.45
N TRP A 89 10.69 -4.39 -5.70
CA TRP A 89 10.04 -5.26 -6.68
C TRP A 89 10.26 -6.72 -6.34
N GLU A 90 9.37 -7.59 -6.82
CA GLU A 90 9.43 -9.03 -6.57
C GLU A 90 8.88 -9.84 -7.74
N GLU A 91 9.44 -11.03 -7.94
CA GLU A 91 8.86 -12.07 -8.79
C GLU A 91 7.88 -12.91 -7.96
N VAL A 92 6.62 -12.50 -7.91
CA VAL A 92 5.57 -13.14 -7.09
C VAL A 92 5.17 -14.52 -7.62
N TYR A 93 5.27 -14.71 -8.93
CA TYR A 93 5.12 -15.99 -9.64
C TYR A 93 6.15 -16.05 -10.77
N PRO A 94 6.57 -17.23 -11.25
CA PRO A 94 7.52 -17.35 -12.34
C PRO A 94 7.17 -16.47 -13.55
N GLY A 95 8.05 -15.51 -13.88
CA GLY A 95 7.90 -14.54 -14.95
C GLY A 95 6.87 -13.45 -14.68
N ARG A 96 6.36 -13.31 -13.44
CA ARG A 96 5.38 -12.29 -13.05
C ARG A 96 5.93 -11.38 -11.95
N TYR A 97 6.24 -10.17 -12.36
CA TYR A 97 6.87 -9.15 -11.53
C TYR A 97 5.84 -8.13 -11.07
N TYR A 98 6.02 -7.67 -9.84
CA TYR A 98 5.29 -6.55 -9.25
C TYR A 98 6.28 -5.65 -8.53
N GLY A 99 5.97 -4.37 -8.42
CA GLY A 99 6.87 -3.45 -7.70
C GLY A 99 6.27 -2.05 -7.55
N THR A 100 6.90 -1.28 -6.70
CA THR A 100 6.54 0.11 -6.38
C THR A 100 7.53 1.06 -7.04
N LEU A 101 7.06 1.93 -7.92
CA LEU A 101 7.88 2.93 -8.58
C LEU A 101 8.25 4.06 -7.61
N LYS A 102 9.52 4.49 -7.59
CA LYS A 102 9.98 5.66 -6.83
C LYS A 102 9.23 6.93 -7.23
N SER A 103 8.92 7.08 -8.52
CA SER A 103 8.17 8.22 -9.06
C SER A 103 6.76 8.36 -8.48
N GLU A 104 6.09 7.25 -8.09
CA GLU A 104 4.80 7.28 -7.41
C GLU A 104 4.93 7.94 -6.03
N ILE A 105 5.98 7.57 -5.30
CA ILE A 105 6.25 8.11 -3.96
C ILE A 105 6.59 9.59 -4.06
N ASP A 106 7.52 9.95 -4.93
CA ASP A 106 7.96 11.34 -5.12
C ASP A 106 6.79 12.24 -5.51
N ARG A 107 5.92 11.78 -6.41
CA ARG A 107 4.74 12.52 -6.85
C ARG A 107 3.79 12.83 -5.68
N HIS A 108 3.50 11.86 -4.83
CA HIS A 108 2.57 12.05 -3.73
C HIS A 108 3.18 12.83 -2.57
N TRP A 109 4.43 12.56 -2.23
CA TRP A 109 5.10 13.27 -1.15
C TRP A 109 5.38 14.73 -1.48
N THR A 110 5.73 15.02 -2.75
CA THR A 110 5.86 16.42 -3.22
C THR A 110 4.52 17.17 -3.15
N ALA A 111 3.42 16.47 -3.36
CA ALA A 111 2.07 17.01 -3.19
C ALA A 111 1.60 17.08 -1.72
N GLY A 112 2.46 16.74 -0.74
CA GLY A 112 2.13 16.75 0.68
C GLY A 112 1.13 15.67 1.12
N ARG A 113 0.94 14.62 0.32
CA ARG A 113 -0.02 13.53 0.60
C ARG A 113 0.68 12.35 1.27
N HIS A 114 0.02 11.74 2.24
CA HIS A 114 0.40 10.42 2.75
C HIS A 114 0.15 9.36 1.68
N ILE A 115 0.85 8.22 1.77
CA ILE A 115 0.75 7.16 0.76
C ILE A 115 0.19 5.89 1.39
N LEU A 116 -0.65 5.18 0.65
CA LEU A 116 -1.13 3.86 0.97
C LEU A 116 -0.62 2.86 -0.09
N PHE A 117 0.06 1.83 0.36
CA PHE A 117 0.51 0.70 -0.44
C PHE A 117 -0.39 -0.51 -0.19
N ASP A 118 -0.86 -1.14 -1.25
CA ASP A 118 -1.53 -2.45 -1.24
C ASP A 118 -0.58 -3.46 -1.88
N VAL A 119 0.19 -4.18 -1.05
CA VAL A 119 1.28 -5.05 -1.47
C VAL A 119 1.13 -6.45 -0.89
N ASP A 120 1.88 -7.42 -1.42
CA ASP A 120 1.99 -8.71 -0.79
C ASP A 120 2.81 -8.66 0.52
N VAL A 121 2.93 -9.80 1.19
CA VAL A 121 3.56 -9.85 2.53
C VAL A 121 5.06 -9.53 2.47
N VAL A 122 5.75 -10.03 1.45
CA VAL A 122 7.20 -9.80 1.28
C VAL A 122 7.47 -8.35 0.92
N GLY A 123 6.68 -7.80 -0.03
CA GLY A 123 6.74 -6.39 -0.39
C GLY A 123 6.45 -5.45 0.79
N GLY A 124 5.47 -5.81 1.65
CA GLY A 124 5.17 -5.04 2.85
C GLY A 124 6.32 -4.97 3.85
N LEU A 125 6.98 -6.11 4.11
CA LEU A 125 8.16 -6.17 4.97
C LEU A 125 9.34 -5.40 4.34
N ARG A 126 9.51 -5.51 3.02
CA ARG A 126 10.55 -4.78 2.31
C ARG A 126 10.35 -3.26 2.37
N LEU A 127 9.12 -2.81 2.18
CA LEU A 127 8.77 -1.39 2.35
C LEU A 127 9.04 -0.89 3.76
N LYS A 128 8.76 -1.73 4.79
CA LYS A 128 9.08 -1.40 6.19
C LYS A 128 10.57 -1.20 6.41
N GLU A 129 11.42 -2.08 5.88
CA GLU A 129 12.88 -1.91 5.94
C GLU A 129 13.36 -0.62 5.26
N LEU A 130 12.80 -0.31 4.07
CA LEU A 130 13.24 0.82 3.26
C LEU A 130 12.74 2.17 3.77
N LEU A 131 11.53 2.25 4.31
CA LEU A 131 10.90 3.50 4.74
C LEU A 131 10.99 3.73 6.25
N GLY A 132 11.35 2.71 7.04
CA GLY A 132 11.55 2.80 8.48
C GLY A 132 10.39 3.48 9.20
N ASP A 133 10.69 4.44 10.07
CA ASP A 133 9.71 5.18 10.89
C ASP A 133 8.69 6.00 10.09
N ARG A 134 8.86 6.13 8.77
CA ARG A 134 7.90 6.80 7.89
C ARG A 134 6.77 5.89 7.42
N LEU A 135 6.82 4.59 7.72
CA LEU A 135 5.83 3.61 7.29
C LEU A 135 5.25 2.85 8.49
N LEU A 136 3.93 2.67 8.49
CA LEU A 136 3.23 1.72 9.32
C LEU A 136 2.87 0.49 8.47
N ALA A 137 3.50 -0.62 8.76
CA ALA A 137 3.21 -1.89 8.10
C ALA A 137 2.07 -2.61 8.83
N ILE A 138 0.97 -2.87 8.12
CA ILE A 138 -0.27 -3.43 8.64
C ILE A 138 -0.51 -4.79 8.00
N PHE A 139 -0.60 -5.83 8.81
CA PHE A 139 -1.02 -7.15 8.38
C PHE A 139 -2.49 -7.37 8.71
N VAL A 140 -3.34 -7.52 7.68
CA VAL A 140 -4.77 -7.85 7.87
C VAL A 140 -4.90 -9.36 8.00
N ARG A 141 -5.26 -9.81 9.19
CA ARG A 141 -5.35 -11.22 9.55
C ARG A 141 -6.81 -11.71 9.49
N PRO A 142 -7.10 -12.83 8.84
CA PRO A 142 -8.38 -13.51 9.04
C PRO A 142 -8.44 -14.09 10.46
N PRO A 143 -9.64 -14.30 11.05
CA PRO A 143 -9.78 -14.89 12.39
C PRO A 143 -9.13 -16.27 12.50
N SER A 144 -9.29 -17.10 11.46
CA SER A 144 -8.67 -18.41 11.34
C SER A 144 -8.56 -18.84 9.87
N LEU A 145 -7.81 -19.91 9.60
CA LEU A 145 -7.72 -20.52 8.27
C LEU A 145 -9.08 -21.13 7.84
N GLU A 146 -9.88 -21.64 8.77
CA GLU A 146 -11.22 -22.18 8.48
C GLU A 146 -12.14 -21.08 7.97
N VAL A 147 -12.16 -19.92 8.65
CA VAL A 147 -12.94 -18.74 8.23
C VAL A 147 -12.45 -18.23 6.87
N LEU A 148 -11.14 -18.22 6.65
CA LEU A 148 -10.56 -17.83 5.37
C LEU A 148 -11.02 -18.80 4.26
N GLY A 149 -10.97 -20.12 4.50
CA GLY A 149 -11.43 -21.14 3.57
C GLY A 149 -12.91 -20.98 3.22
N ALA A 150 -13.76 -20.72 4.23
CA ALA A 150 -15.17 -20.43 4.00
C ALA A 150 -15.39 -19.17 3.14
N ARG A 151 -14.61 -18.11 3.37
CA ARG A 151 -14.68 -16.88 2.57
C ARG A 151 -14.24 -17.09 1.12
N LEU A 152 -13.20 -17.90 0.88
CA LEU A 152 -12.71 -18.22 -0.46
C LEU A 152 -13.75 -19.03 -1.25
N ARG A 153 -14.31 -20.10 -0.65
CA ARG A 153 -15.36 -20.90 -1.26
C ARG A 153 -16.63 -20.10 -1.54
N GLY A 154 -16.99 -19.20 -0.63
CA GLY A 154 -18.19 -18.35 -0.75
C GLY A 154 -18.16 -17.37 -1.94
N ARG A 155 -16.99 -17.13 -2.56
CA ARG A 155 -16.87 -16.33 -3.79
C ARG A 155 -17.36 -17.07 -5.04
N GLY A 156 -17.33 -18.40 -5.03
CA GLY A 156 -17.80 -19.23 -6.14
C GLY A 156 -16.94 -19.14 -7.42
N THR A 157 -15.79 -18.49 -7.37
CA THR A 157 -14.90 -18.24 -8.53
C THR A 157 -13.69 -19.17 -8.58
N ASP A 158 -13.37 -19.80 -7.46
CA ASP A 158 -12.18 -20.64 -7.31
C ASP A 158 -12.55 -22.13 -7.28
N SER A 159 -11.73 -23.00 -7.85
CA SER A 159 -11.81 -24.44 -7.68
C SER A 159 -11.37 -24.83 -6.26
N GLU A 160 -11.75 -26.03 -5.78
CA GLU A 160 -11.30 -26.50 -4.45
C GLU A 160 -9.76 -26.60 -4.40
N GLU A 161 -9.12 -27.03 -5.47
CA GLU A 161 -7.65 -27.06 -5.58
C GLU A 161 -7.04 -25.66 -5.45
N ASP A 162 -7.67 -24.63 -6.05
CA ASP A 162 -7.23 -23.25 -5.89
C ASP A 162 -7.40 -22.76 -4.44
N VAL A 163 -8.51 -23.14 -3.78
CA VAL A 163 -8.74 -22.81 -2.37
C VAL A 163 -7.68 -23.44 -1.49
N GLU A 164 -7.36 -24.73 -1.65
CA GLU A 164 -6.33 -25.42 -0.88
C GLU A 164 -4.95 -24.77 -1.08
N ARG A 165 -4.59 -24.47 -2.33
CA ARG A 165 -3.33 -23.76 -2.64
C ARG A 165 -3.25 -22.40 -1.97
N ARG A 166 -4.37 -21.64 -1.95
CA ARG A 166 -4.43 -20.32 -1.29
C ARG A 166 -4.37 -20.44 0.23
N LEU A 167 -4.97 -21.47 0.82
CA LEU A 167 -4.87 -21.71 2.27
C LEU A 167 -3.45 -22.08 2.68
N ALA A 168 -2.77 -22.94 1.94
CA ALA A 168 -1.36 -23.26 2.19
C ALA A 168 -0.46 -22.02 2.10
N LYS A 169 -0.69 -21.14 1.10
CA LYS A 169 0.02 -19.87 1.00
C LYS A 169 -0.32 -18.95 2.17
N ALA A 170 -1.60 -18.86 2.58
CA ALA A 170 -2.05 -18.04 3.69
C ALA A 170 -1.38 -18.44 5.02
N GLU A 171 -1.20 -19.73 5.27
CA GLU A 171 -0.48 -20.22 6.46
C GLU A 171 0.96 -19.70 6.49
N THR A 172 1.66 -19.77 5.36
CA THR A 172 3.01 -19.21 5.22
C THR A 172 3.05 -17.70 5.41
N GLU A 173 2.09 -16.98 4.81
CA GLU A 173 1.97 -15.52 4.93
C GLU A 173 1.65 -15.10 6.38
N MET A 174 0.77 -15.82 7.08
CA MET A 174 0.43 -15.57 8.47
C MET A 174 1.61 -15.81 9.43
N ALA A 175 2.52 -16.71 9.10
CA ALA A 175 3.74 -16.92 9.88
C ALA A 175 4.69 -15.71 9.84
N LEU A 176 4.58 -14.85 8.82
CA LEU A 176 5.35 -13.61 8.68
C LEU A 176 4.69 -12.40 9.36
N ALA A 177 3.45 -12.52 9.81
CA ALA A 177 2.71 -11.42 10.45
C ALA A 177 3.44 -10.73 11.62
N PRO A 178 4.20 -11.45 12.50
CA PRO A 178 4.97 -10.81 13.58
C PRO A 178 6.03 -9.80 13.10
N GLY A 179 6.38 -9.79 11.82
CA GLY A 179 7.28 -8.79 11.22
C GLY A 179 6.64 -7.42 10.98
N PHE A 180 5.31 -7.33 11.01
CA PHE A 180 4.54 -6.10 10.81
C PHE A 180 4.41 -5.29 12.10
N ASP A 181 4.08 -3.99 11.98
CA ASP A 181 3.88 -3.11 13.14
C ASP A 181 2.51 -3.27 13.77
N LEU A 182 1.52 -3.66 12.98
CA LEU A 182 0.15 -3.87 13.40
C LEU A 182 -0.43 -5.14 12.76
N GLU A 183 -0.85 -6.10 13.58
CA GLU A 183 -1.74 -7.17 13.16
C GLU A 183 -3.18 -6.75 13.42
N LEU A 184 -3.96 -6.60 12.35
CA LEU A 184 -5.38 -6.23 12.41
C LEU A 184 -6.25 -7.45 12.11
N VAL A 185 -6.92 -7.99 13.13
CA VAL A 185 -7.82 -9.15 12.96
C VAL A 185 -9.14 -8.68 12.36
N ASN A 186 -9.45 -9.17 11.15
CA ASN A 186 -10.70 -8.87 10.44
C ASN A 186 -11.73 -10.00 10.63
N ASP A 187 -12.24 -10.12 11.85
CA ASP A 187 -13.35 -11.00 12.20
C ASP A 187 -14.71 -10.28 12.05
N ASP A 188 -14.80 -9.05 12.54
CA ASP A 188 -15.88 -8.10 12.32
C ASP A 188 -15.37 -6.88 11.58
N LEU A 189 -15.98 -6.57 10.43
CA LEU A 189 -15.51 -5.53 9.53
C LEU A 189 -15.63 -4.12 10.13
N ASP A 190 -16.67 -3.85 10.89
CA ASP A 190 -16.89 -2.50 11.45
C ASP A 190 -15.93 -2.25 12.61
N ARG A 191 -15.71 -3.25 13.47
CA ARG A 191 -14.71 -3.20 14.53
C ARG A 191 -13.30 -3.03 13.95
N ALA A 192 -12.92 -3.86 12.98
CA ALA A 192 -11.61 -3.78 12.34
C ALA A 192 -11.40 -2.41 11.64
N THR A 193 -12.47 -1.87 11.03
CA THR A 193 -12.41 -0.52 10.42
C THR A 193 -12.18 0.56 11.48
N ALA A 194 -12.90 0.53 12.60
CA ALA A 194 -12.75 1.52 13.67
C ALA A 194 -11.34 1.48 14.28
N GLU A 195 -10.81 0.28 14.54
CA GLU A 195 -9.45 0.09 15.02
C GLU A 195 -8.42 0.64 14.02
N LEU A 196 -8.57 0.27 12.73
CA LEU A 196 -7.70 0.75 11.66
C LEU A 196 -7.68 2.27 11.58
N LEU A 197 -8.85 2.91 11.56
CA LEU A 197 -8.98 4.37 11.50
C LEU A 197 -8.26 5.06 12.66
N GLY A 198 -8.44 4.57 13.88
CA GLY A 198 -7.79 5.11 15.07
C GLY A 198 -6.27 4.98 15.01
N LYS A 199 -5.76 3.79 14.64
CA LYS A 199 -4.32 3.52 14.54
C LYS A 199 -3.67 4.30 13.39
N ALA A 200 -4.29 4.32 12.21
CA ALA A 200 -3.80 5.07 11.06
C ALA A 200 -3.77 6.58 11.36
N GLN A 201 -4.86 7.13 11.94
CA GLN A 201 -4.92 8.53 12.33
C GLN A 201 -3.77 8.90 13.28
N LYS A 202 -3.57 8.11 14.34
CA LYS A 202 -2.51 8.36 15.31
C LYS A 202 -1.15 8.36 14.62
N PHE A 203 -0.82 7.32 13.85
CA PHE A 203 0.47 7.20 13.17
C PHE A 203 0.70 8.34 12.17
N LEU A 204 -0.28 8.66 11.33
CA LEU A 204 -0.12 9.69 10.30
C LEU A 204 0.09 11.09 10.90
N VAL A 205 -0.45 11.36 12.10
CA VAL A 205 -0.26 12.64 12.81
C VAL A 205 1.04 12.65 13.62
N THR A 206 1.29 11.61 14.43
CA THR A 206 2.38 11.63 15.43
C THR A 206 3.66 10.93 14.96
N GLY A 207 3.56 10.01 14.02
CA GLY A 207 4.67 9.13 13.60
C GLY A 207 4.96 7.98 14.56
N THR A 208 4.12 7.76 15.57
CA THR A 208 4.34 6.70 16.56
C THR A 208 3.10 5.83 16.73
N MET A 209 3.35 4.54 17.02
CA MET A 209 2.31 3.57 17.40
C MET A 209 2.21 3.39 18.92
N GLN A 210 3.13 3.99 19.70
CA GLN A 210 3.14 3.78 21.15
C GLN A 210 1.81 4.18 21.77
N VAL A 211 1.23 3.23 22.48
CA VAL A 211 0.09 3.42 23.35
C VAL A 211 0.67 3.94 24.67
N GLU A 212 0.18 5.10 25.13
CA GLU A 212 0.30 5.46 26.56
C GLU A 212 -0.57 4.52 27.39
#